data_a8131689a6b5848f7ef37a8b34ed6e74
#
_entry.id   a8131689a6b5848f7ef37a8b34ed6e74
#
_cell.length_a   1.000
_cell.length_b   1.000
_cell.length_c   1.000
_cell.angle_alpha   90.00
_cell.angle_beta   90.00
_cell.angle_gamma   90.00
#
_symmetry.space_group_name_H-M   'P 1'
#
loop_
_entity.id
_entity.type
_entity.pdbx_description
1 polymer ?
#
loop_
_entity_poly.entity_id
_entity_poly.type
_entity_poly.pdbx_seq_one_letter_code
_entity_poly.pdbx_strand_id
1 'polypeptide(L)'
;MNLRTFIERPILSAVISISIVVVGIIGLFTLPVEQYPDIAPPTIQVSTSYFGASAETLQKSVIAPLEEAINGVENMTYMTSTASNAGVVDITVYFKQGTDPDMAAVNVQNRVSKATGQLPAEVTQVGVTTSKRQTSILQMFSLYSPDDSYDEKFLSNYISINLKPADRKSVV
;
A
#
# COMPACT_ATOMS: atom_id res chain seq x y z
N MET A 1 -27.80 -1.41 -42.80
CA MET A 1 -27.99 -2.89 -42.98
C MET A 1 -29.50 -3.12 -42.95
N ASN A 2 -30.03 -3.75 -44.00
CA ASN A 2 -31.49 -3.95 -44.13
C ASN A 2 -31.90 -5.21 -43.39
N LEU A 3 -32.96 -5.16 -42.59
CA LEU A 3 -33.55 -6.30 -41.86
C LEU A 3 -33.79 -7.52 -42.78
N ARG A 4 -34.08 -7.29 -44.05
CA ARG A 4 -34.30 -8.31 -45.07
C ARG A 4 -33.09 -9.23 -45.29
N THR A 5 -31.85 -8.70 -45.14
CA THR A 5 -30.61 -9.50 -45.29
C THR A 5 -30.45 -10.54 -44.18
N PHE A 6 -30.96 -10.30 -42.99
CA PHE A 6 -30.94 -11.26 -41.87
C PHE A 6 -31.94 -12.39 -42.05
N ILE A 7 -33.08 -12.12 -42.71
CA ILE A 7 -34.11 -13.12 -42.97
C ILE A 7 -33.67 -14.01 -44.13
N GLU A 8 -33.06 -13.45 -45.17
CA GLU A 8 -32.63 -14.18 -46.36
C GLU A 8 -31.34 -14.99 -46.14
N ARG A 9 -30.55 -14.68 -45.07
CA ARG A 9 -29.28 -15.38 -44.78
C ARG A 9 -29.23 -15.82 -43.29
N PRO A 10 -29.92 -16.91 -42.90
CA PRO A 10 -30.01 -17.34 -41.51
C PRO A 10 -28.65 -17.73 -40.91
N ILE A 11 -27.71 -18.26 -41.71
CA ILE A 11 -26.35 -18.59 -41.24
C ILE A 11 -25.57 -17.35 -40.84
N LEU A 12 -25.68 -16.25 -41.55
CA LEU A 12 -25.04 -14.98 -41.24
C LEU A 12 -25.57 -14.41 -39.93
N SER A 13 -26.88 -14.49 -39.71
CA SER A 13 -27.53 -14.09 -38.47
C SER A 13 -27.05 -14.90 -37.29
N ALA A 14 -26.95 -16.22 -37.42
CA ALA A 14 -26.45 -17.13 -36.38
C ALA A 14 -24.98 -16.83 -36.01
N VAL A 15 -24.11 -16.62 -37.01
CA VAL A 15 -22.70 -16.31 -36.78
C VAL A 15 -22.53 -15.01 -36.03
N ILE A 16 -23.28 -13.96 -36.40
CA ILE A 16 -23.24 -12.68 -35.69
C ILE A 16 -23.71 -12.82 -34.24
N SER A 17 -24.81 -13.55 -34.00
CA SER A 17 -25.31 -13.78 -32.64
C SER A 17 -24.32 -14.54 -31.79
N ILE A 18 -23.74 -15.62 -32.31
CA ILE A 18 -22.70 -16.38 -31.58
C ILE A 18 -21.46 -15.51 -31.30
N SER A 19 -21.03 -14.70 -32.26
CA SER A 19 -19.88 -13.79 -32.08
C SER A 19 -20.13 -12.79 -30.94
N ILE A 20 -21.33 -12.19 -30.89
CA ILE A 20 -21.69 -11.25 -29.81
C ILE A 20 -21.69 -11.96 -28.46
N VAL A 21 -22.22 -13.16 -28.35
CA VAL A 21 -22.22 -13.97 -27.12
C VAL A 21 -20.79 -14.27 -26.67
N VAL A 22 -19.93 -14.72 -27.60
CA VAL A 22 -18.52 -15.03 -27.29
C VAL A 22 -17.77 -13.79 -26.80
N VAL A 23 -17.92 -12.64 -27.49
CA VAL A 23 -17.32 -11.39 -27.06
C VAL A 23 -17.86 -10.94 -25.69
N GLY A 24 -19.16 -11.11 -25.44
CA GLY A 24 -19.79 -10.83 -24.15
C GLY A 24 -19.23 -11.70 -23.02
N ILE A 25 -19.04 -13.00 -23.26
CA ILE A 25 -18.44 -13.91 -22.27
C ILE A 25 -16.98 -13.53 -22.00
N ILE A 26 -16.18 -13.25 -23.02
CA ILE A 26 -14.80 -12.79 -22.85
C ILE A 26 -14.78 -11.49 -22.05
N GLY A 27 -15.65 -10.52 -22.38
CA GLY A 27 -15.78 -9.27 -21.65
C GLY A 27 -16.10 -9.49 -20.18
N LEU A 28 -16.99 -10.42 -19.85
CA LEU A 28 -17.37 -10.72 -18.48
C LEU A 28 -16.18 -11.20 -17.62
N PHE A 29 -15.30 -12.03 -18.19
CA PHE A 29 -14.12 -12.55 -17.50
C PHE A 29 -12.95 -11.55 -17.46
N THR A 30 -12.93 -10.56 -18.33
CA THR A 30 -11.85 -9.56 -18.38
C THR A 30 -12.19 -8.30 -17.61
N LEU A 31 -13.44 -8.07 -17.22
CA LEU A 31 -13.78 -6.92 -16.39
C LEU A 31 -13.25 -7.16 -14.95
N PRO A 32 -12.41 -6.26 -14.42
CA PRO A 32 -12.04 -6.30 -13.02
C PRO A 32 -13.30 -6.02 -12.17
N VAL A 33 -13.66 -6.97 -11.31
CA VAL A 33 -14.77 -6.80 -10.37
C VAL A 33 -14.19 -6.26 -9.07
N GLU A 34 -14.08 -4.95 -8.98
CA GLU A 34 -13.72 -4.26 -7.74
C GLU A 34 -14.98 -3.66 -7.12
N GLN A 35 -15.24 -3.99 -5.87
CA GLN A 35 -16.40 -3.50 -5.13
C GLN A 35 -16.29 -2.00 -4.82
N TYR A 36 -15.07 -1.50 -4.69
CA TYR A 36 -14.74 -0.08 -4.53
C TYR A 36 -13.55 0.27 -5.42
N PRO A 37 -13.61 1.36 -6.18
CA PRO A 37 -12.45 1.83 -6.93
C PRO A 37 -11.33 2.18 -5.94
N ASP A 38 -10.09 1.83 -6.30
CA ASP A 38 -8.89 2.14 -5.53
C ASP A 38 -8.66 3.67 -5.59
N ILE A 39 -9.36 4.41 -4.69
CA ILE A 39 -9.34 5.88 -4.66
C ILE A 39 -8.15 6.40 -3.85
N ALA A 40 -7.56 5.55 -3.00
CA ALA A 40 -6.45 5.94 -2.16
C ALA A 40 -5.14 5.98 -2.97
N PRO A 41 -4.47 7.15 -3.07
CA PRO A 41 -3.17 7.20 -3.70
C PRO A 41 -2.17 6.32 -2.93
N PRO A 42 -1.28 5.59 -3.61
CA PRO A 42 -0.29 4.78 -2.93
C PRO A 42 0.61 5.66 -2.07
N THR A 43 0.91 5.18 -0.87
CA THR A 43 1.75 5.87 0.10
C THR A 43 2.91 5.01 0.54
N ILE A 44 4.09 5.62 0.61
CA ILE A 44 5.31 4.98 1.11
C ILE A 44 5.70 5.65 2.41
N GLN A 45 5.91 4.86 3.45
CA GLN A 45 6.38 5.33 4.75
C GLN A 45 7.86 5.03 4.91
N VAL A 46 8.61 6.05 5.29
CA VAL A 46 10.02 5.96 5.67
C VAL A 46 10.11 6.23 7.17
N SER A 47 10.60 5.27 7.94
CA SER A 47 10.67 5.34 9.38
C SER A 47 12.08 5.09 9.87
N THR A 48 12.49 5.85 10.89
CA THR A 48 13.73 5.63 11.62
C THR A 48 13.60 6.12 13.06
N SER A 49 14.58 5.82 13.90
CA SER A 49 14.61 6.29 15.27
C SER A 49 16.00 6.79 15.67
N TYR A 50 15.99 7.84 16.45
CA TYR A 50 17.18 8.42 17.08
C TYR A 50 16.86 8.68 18.57
N PHE A 51 17.10 7.66 19.39
CA PHE A 51 16.78 7.71 20.80
C PHE A 51 17.57 8.81 21.52
N GLY A 52 16.88 9.60 22.34
CA GLY A 52 17.46 10.69 23.13
C GLY A 52 17.58 12.02 22.39
N ALA A 53 17.24 12.09 21.11
CA ALA A 53 17.20 13.34 20.36
C ALA A 53 15.85 14.06 20.55
N SER A 54 15.88 15.39 20.64
CA SER A 54 14.67 16.21 20.62
C SER A 54 14.05 16.26 19.22
N ALA A 55 12.75 16.55 19.12
CA ALA A 55 12.06 16.70 17.84
C ALA A 55 12.73 17.76 16.93
N GLU A 56 13.26 18.85 17.50
CA GLU A 56 13.98 19.88 16.75
C GLU A 56 15.30 19.35 16.17
N THR A 57 16.04 18.56 16.95
CA THR A 57 17.26 17.89 16.47
C THR A 57 16.95 16.91 15.34
N LEU A 58 15.90 16.10 15.52
CA LEU A 58 15.44 15.16 14.49
C LEU A 58 15.09 15.87 13.20
N GLN A 59 14.39 16.99 13.28
CA GLN A 59 14.00 17.76 12.11
C GLN A 59 15.22 18.25 11.32
N LYS A 60 16.24 18.75 12.00
CA LYS A 60 17.43 19.33 11.34
C LYS A 60 18.42 18.25 10.86
N SER A 61 18.63 17.19 11.65
CA SER A 61 19.71 16.22 11.40
C SER A 61 19.25 14.96 10.67
N VAL A 62 17.94 14.65 10.68
CA VAL A 62 17.41 13.42 10.08
C VAL A 62 16.38 13.74 9.00
N ILE A 63 15.36 14.53 9.32
CA ILE A 63 14.26 14.81 8.40
C ILE A 63 14.76 15.62 7.21
N ALA A 64 15.45 16.72 7.43
CA ALA A 64 15.87 17.61 6.34
C ALA A 64 16.74 16.91 5.28
N PRO A 65 17.79 16.12 5.61
CA PRO A 65 18.55 15.37 4.61
C PRO A 65 17.72 14.31 3.89
N LEU A 66 16.80 13.63 4.60
CA LEU A 66 15.93 12.62 4.00
C LEU A 66 14.91 13.26 3.06
N GLU A 67 14.27 14.35 3.46
CA GLU A 67 13.33 15.09 2.61
C GLU A 67 14.01 15.61 1.34
N GLU A 68 15.20 16.18 1.47
CA GLU A 68 15.98 16.67 0.32
C GLU A 68 16.29 15.52 -0.65
N ALA A 69 16.68 14.36 -0.15
CA ALA A 69 16.98 13.21 -0.99
C ALA A 69 15.73 12.60 -1.64
N ILE A 70 14.62 12.51 -0.92
CA ILE A 70 13.36 11.95 -1.41
C ILE A 70 12.68 12.91 -2.38
N ASN A 71 12.88 14.22 -2.21
CA ASN A 71 12.27 15.22 -3.08
C ASN A 71 12.61 14.96 -4.54
N GLY A 72 11.59 15.03 -5.39
CA GLY A 72 11.72 14.77 -6.83
C GLY A 72 11.75 13.28 -7.21
N VAL A 73 11.29 12.38 -6.36
CA VAL A 73 10.95 11.00 -6.75
C VAL A 73 9.82 11.03 -7.79
N GLU A 74 9.93 10.19 -8.80
CA GLU A 74 8.98 10.13 -9.89
C GLU A 74 7.54 9.86 -9.38
N ASN A 75 6.58 10.59 -9.93
CA ASN A 75 5.15 10.55 -9.57
C ASN A 75 4.83 10.94 -8.10
N MET A 76 5.78 11.47 -7.35
CA MET A 76 5.50 12.01 -6.03
C MET A 76 4.62 13.26 -6.15
N THR A 77 3.64 13.39 -5.26
CA THR A 77 2.75 14.56 -5.17
C THR A 77 3.20 15.49 -4.05
N TYR A 78 3.34 14.96 -2.85
CA TYR A 78 3.84 15.66 -1.67
C TYR A 78 4.35 14.65 -0.64
N MET A 79 4.99 15.15 0.41
CA MET A 79 5.39 14.35 1.57
C MET A 79 5.03 15.07 2.86
N THR A 80 4.84 14.32 3.92
CA THR A 80 4.62 14.82 5.28
C THR A 80 5.60 14.14 6.23
N SER A 81 6.20 14.90 7.13
CA SER A 81 7.16 14.38 8.08
C SER A 81 6.71 14.69 9.50
N THR A 82 6.90 13.73 10.38
CA THR A 82 6.62 13.88 11.81
C THR A 82 7.82 13.45 12.63
N ALA A 83 8.16 14.23 13.65
CA ALA A 83 9.18 13.90 14.62
C ALA A 83 8.56 13.89 16.02
N SER A 84 8.86 12.85 16.78
CA SER A 84 8.42 12.72 18.17
C SER A 84 9.59 12.97 19.13
N ASN A 85 9.31 13.57 20.30
CA ASN A 85 10.29 13.67 21.38
C ASN A 85 10.72 12.31 21.97
N ALA A 86 10.04 11.22 21.56
CA ALA A 86 10.49 9.86 21.83
C ALA A 86 11.62 9.37 20.89
N GLY A 87 12.09 10.24 19.99
CA GLY A 87 13.16 9.91 19.06
C GLY A 87 12.69 9.19 17.80
N VAL A 88 11.39 9.15 17.49
CA VAL A 88 10.85 8.50 16.30
C VAL A 88 10.60 9.52 15.19
N VAL A 89 10.99 9.16 13.98
CA VAL A 89 10.78 9.92 12.76
C VAL A 89 9.97 9.07 11.77
N ASP A 90 8.91 9.65 11.25
CA ASP A 90 8.08 9.08 10.19
C ASP A 90 7.91 10.09 9.06
N ILE A 91 8.29 9.70 7.85
CA ILE A 91 8.07 10.47 6.62
C ILE A 91 7.11 9.67 5.75
N THR A 92 5.98 10.26 5.40
CA THR A 92 4.99 9.66 4.51
C THR A 92 5.03 10.35 3.16
N VAL A 93 5.34 9.60 2.12
CA VAL A 93 5.43 10.07 0.74
C VAL A 93 4.17 9.65 -0.01
N TYR A 94 3.48 10.61 -0.61
CA TYR A 94 2.23 10.41 -1.36
C TYR A 94 2.49 10.47 -2.85
N PHE A 95 1.95 9.52 -3.58
CA PHE A 95 2.12 9.39 -5.03
C PHE A 95 0.84 9.70 -5.79
N LYS A 96 0.96 9.91 -7.09
CA LYS A 96 -0.20 10.04 -7.97
C LYS A 96 -0.96 8.72 -8.04
N GLN A 97 -2.27 8.81 -8.20
CA GLN A 97 -3.12 7.63 -8.42
C GLN A 97 -2.65 6.86 -9.67
N GLY A 98 -2.67 5.53 -9.59
CA GLY A 98 -2.19 4.66 -10.67
C GLY A 98 -0.66 4.44 -10.70
N THR A 99 0.08 5.01 -9.74
CA THR A 99 1.51 4.69 -9.57
C THR A 99 1.66 3.30 -8.97
N ASP A 100 2.56 2.49 -9.51
CA ASP A 100 2.90 1.17 -8.95
C ASP A 100 3.57 1.34 -7.57
N PRO A 101 2.97 0.80 -6.49
CA PRO A 101 3.49 0.95 -5.14
C PRO A 101 4.85 0.25 -4.94
N ASP A 102 5.13 -0.82 -5.67
CA ASP A 102 6.39 -1.55 -5.58
C ASP A 102 7.54 -0.74 -6.17
N MET A 103 7.33 -0.19 -7.36
CA MET A 103 8.31 0.69 -7.99
C MET A 103 8.51 1.98 -7.20
N ALA A 104 7.44 2.55 -6.64
CA ALA A 104 7.53 3.72 -5.77
C ALA A 104 8.38 3.43 -4.53
N ALA A 105 8.18 2.29 -3.87
CA ALA A 105 8.97 1.89 -2.70
C ALA A 105 10.46 1.71 -3.05
N VAL A 106 10.77 1.08 -4.18
CA VAL A 106 12.15 0.92 -4.67
C VAL A 106 12.80 2.27 -4.95
N ASN A 107 12.08 3.18 -5.61
CA ASN A 107 12.60 4.52 -5.93
C ASN A 107 12.87 5.34 -4.66
N VAL A 108 11.97 5.31 -3.68
CA VAL A 108 12.18 5.96 -2.37
C VAL A 108 13.36 5.33 -1.66
N GLN A 109 13.43 3.99 -1.59
CA GLN A 109 14.54 3.30 -0.93
C GLN A 109 15.90 3.66 -1.54
N ASN A 110 15.98 3.74 -2.86
CA ASN A 110 17.22 4.14 -3.56
C ASN A 110 17.64 5.58 -3.19
N ARG A 111 16.66 6.50 -3.03
CA ARG A 111 16.95 7.87 -2.61
C ARG A 111 17.38 7.94 -1.14
N VAL A 112 16.68 7.23 -0.25
CA VAL A 112 17.02 7.10 1.17
C VAL A 112 18.43 6.54 1.35
N SER A 113 18.79 5.49 0.60
CA SER A 113 20.13 4.89 0.65
C SER A 113 21.24 5.87 0.30
N LYS A 114 21.00 6.80 -0.62
CA LYS A 114 21.95 7.86 -0.96
C LYS A 114 22.13 8.87 0.18
N ALA A 115 21.08 9.15 0.93
CA ALA A 115 21.12 10.08 2.05
C ALA A 115 21.71 9.48 3.33
N THR A 116 21.79 8.15 3.43
CA THR A 116 22.24 7.46 4.65
C THR A 116 23.62 7.94 5.14
N GLY A 117 24.53 8.29 4.21
CA GLY A 117 25.84 8.83 4.56
C GLY A 117 25.85 10.23 5.17
N GLN A 118 24.73 10.94 5.13
CA GLN A 118 24.56 12.29 5.71
C GLN A 118 23.86 12.26 7.08
N LEU A 119 23.37 11.07 7.48
CA LEU A 119 22.63 10.90 8.74
C LEU A 119 23.60 10.65 9.90
N PRO A 120 23.19 11.00 11.15
CA PRO A 120 23.92 10.67 12.35
C PRO A 120 24.23 9.16 12.46
N ALA A 121 25.36 8.82 13.10
CA ALA A 121 25.79 7.43 13.25
C ALA A 121 24.76 6.55 13.97
N GLU A 122 24.05 7.11 14.97
CA GLU A 122 23.03 6.44 15.73
C GLU A 122 21.82 6.05 14.86
N VAL A 123 21.42 6.94 13.95
CA VAL A 123 20.35 6.66 12.97
C VAL A 123 20.79 5.61 11.95
N THR A 124 22.04 5.68 11.53
CA THR A 124 22.60 4.71 10.57
C THR A 124 22.72 3.30 11.18
N GLN A 125 23.01 3.19 12.47
CA GLN A 125 23.05 1.90 13.20
C GLN A 125 21.66 1.28 13.34
N VAL A 126 20.65 2.07 13.63
CA VAL A 126 19.25 1.60 13.69
C VAL A 126 18.73 1.27 12.29
N GLY A 127 19.16 2.03 11.30
CA GLY A 127 18.72 1.93 9.92
C GLY A 127 17.46 2.74 9.62
N VAL A 128 17.26 3.00 8.33
CA VAL A 128 16.06 3.66 7.81
C VAL A 128 15.23 2.63 7.05
N THR A 129 14.01 2.40 7.50
CA THR A 129 13.10 1.42 6.92
C THR A 129 12.13 2.10 5.98
N THR A 130 11.97 1.54 4.78
CA THR A 130 10.98 1.99 3.80
C THR A 130 9.93 0.90 3.62
N SER A 131 8.66 1.25 3.79
CA SER A 131 7.54 0.31 3.68
C SER A 131 6.35 0.91 2.94
N LYS A 132 5.60 0.06 2.25
CA LYS A 132 4.30 0.45 1.68
C LYS A 132 3.30 0.62 2.81
N ARG A 133 2.58 1.74 2.82
CA ARG A 133 1.51 1.98 3.76
C ARG A 133 0.17 1.85 3.04
N GLN A 134 -0.60 0.84 3.39
CA GLN A 134 -2.01 0.78 3.02
C GLN A 134 -2.82 1.56 4.04
N THR A 135 -3.57 2.53 3.55
CA THR A 135 -4.44 3.39 4.37
C THR A 135 -5.82 2.77 4.61
N SER A 136 -6.18 1.73 3.85
CA SER A 136 -7.46 1.05 4.00
C SER A 136 -7.36 -0.09 5.03
N ILE A 137 -8.19 0.01 6.06
CA ILE A 137 -8.38 -1.08 7.03
C ILE A 137 -9.42 -2.03 6.41
N LEU A 138 -9.01 -3.24 6.05
CA LEU A 138 -9.88 -4.25 5.45
C LEU A 138 -10.84 -4.83 6.49
N GLN A 139 -10.35 -5.10 7.69
CA GLN A 139 -11.13 -5.69 8.76
C GLN A 139 -10.51 -5.35 10.12
N MET A 140 -11.35 -5.10 11.10
CA MET A 140 -10.96 -4.92 12.50
C MET A 140 -11.78 -5.88 13.35
N PHE A 141 -11.10 -6.69 14.15
CA PHE A 141 -11.76 -7.55 15.13
C PHE A 141 -11.07 -7.43 16.48
N SER A 142 -11.86 -7.53 17.54
CA SER A 142 -11.37 -7.57 18.92
C SER A 142 -11.70 -8.92 19.54
N LEU A 143 -10.72 -9.50 20.26
CA LEU A 143 -10.90 -10.71 21.02
C LEU A 143 -10.93 -10.33 22.50
N TYR A 144 -11.95 -10.78 23.22
CA TYR A 144 -12.07 -10.55 24.65
C TYR A 144 -12.51 -11.82 25.38
N SER A 145 -12.15 -11.95 26.65
CA SER A 145 -12.61 -13.02 27.52
C SER A 145 -13.79 -12.50 28.37
N PRO A 146 -15.02 -13.06 28.22
CA PRO A 146 -16.19 -12.59 29.00
C PRO A 146 -16.04 -12.83 30.50
N ASP A 147 -15.29 -13.85 30.89
CA ASP A 147 -15.14 -14.31 32.26
C ASP A 147 -13.77 -13.97 32.89
N ASP A 148 -12.99 -13.10 32.26
CA ASP A 148 -11.61 -12.75 32.62
C ASP A 148 -10.69 -13.96 32.89
N SER A 149 -11.07 -15.14 32.33
CA SER A 149 -10.33 -16.38 32.52
C SER A 149 -9.00 -16.43 31.74
N TYR A 150 -8.82 -15.56 30.77
CA TYR A 150 -7.61 -15.49 29.94
C TYR A 150 -6.98 -14.10 30.02
N ASP A 151 -5.69 -14.07 30.37
CA ASP A 151 -4.90 -12.85 30.42
C ASP A 151 -4.67 -12.25 29.02
N GLU A 152 -4.49 -10.93 28.93
CA GLU A 152 -4.20 -10.17 27.73
C GLU A 152 -3.04 -10.76 26.90
N LYS A 153 -1.99 -11.25 27.58
CA LYS A 153 -0.85 -11.90 26.93
C LYS A 153 -1.24 -13.21 26.25
N PHE A 154 -2.13 -13.99 26.84
CA PHE A 154 -2.64 -15.22 26.23
C PHE A 154 -3.47 -14.91 25.01
N LEU A 155 -4.39 -13.94 25.09
CA LEU A 155 -5.25 -13.51 23.98
C LEU A 155 -4.41 -12.98 22.81
N SER A 156 -3.42 -12.14 23.10
CA SER A 156 -2.50 -11.61 22.10
C SER A 156 -1.68 -12.71 21.39
N ASN A 157 -1.20 -13.68 22.15
CA ASN A 157 -0.47 -14.83 21.61
C ASN A 157 -1.39 -15.74 20.77
N TYR A 158 -2.62 -15.97 21.22
CA TYR A 158 -3.62 -16.75 20.49
C TYR A 158 -3.96 -16.09 19.11
N ILE A 159 -4.15 -14.77 19.08
CA ILE A 159 -4.34 -14.02 17.85
C ILE A 159 -3.15 -14.20 16.91
N SER A 160 -1.94 -14.06 17.44
CA SER A 160 -0.70 -14.15 16.65
C SER A 160 -0.49 -15.52 16.01
N ILE A 161 -0.83 -16.60 16.72
CA ILE A 161 -0.57 -17.96 16.27
C ILE A 161 -1.70 -18.51 15.41
N ASN A 162 -2.97 -18.23 15.76
CA ASN A 162 -4.12 -18.86 15.14
C ASN A 162 -4.87 -17.96 14.14
N LEU A 163 -5.16 -16.71 14.51
CA LEU A 163 -5.95 -15.82 13.67
C LEU A 163 -5.12 -15.19 12.53
N LYS A 164 -3.97 -14.65 12.85
CA LYS A 164 -3.12 -13.95 11.88
C LYS A 164 -2.68 -14.81 10.67
N PRO A 165 -2.30 -16.10 10.84
CA PRO A 165 -2.01 -16.97 9.71
C PRO A 165 -3.25 -17.42 8.94
N ALA A 166 -4.42 -17.54 9.60
CA ALA A 166 -5.67 -17.92 8.94
C ALA A 166 -6.18 -16.80 8.05
N ASP A 167 -6.12 -15.55 8.52
CA ASP A 167 -6.51 -14.36 7.76
C ASP A 167 -5.64 -14.17 6.52
N ARG A 168 -4.32 -14.34 6.63
CA ARG A 168 -3.40 -14.29 5.47
C ARG A 168 -3.70 -15.30 4.38
N LYS A 169 -4.28 -16.44 4.71
CA LYS A 169 -4.66 -17.48 3.72
C LYS A 169 -5.98 -17.19 3.04
N SER A 170 -6.83 -16.36 3.62
CA SER A 170 -8.14 -16.01 3.05
C SER A 170 -8.09 -14.85 2.06
N VAL A 171 -6.96 -14.15 1.95
CA VAL A 171 -6.77 -12.96 1.10
C VAL A 171 -5.96 -13.27 -0.19
N VAL A 172 -5.67 -14.54 -0.46
CA VAL A 172 -4.98 -14.98 -1.70
C VAL A 172 -5.96 -15.55 -2.71
#